data_72057c6c0e4c6a3e55195d01b8c41fc2
#
_entry.id   72057c6c0e4c6a3e55195d01b8c41fc2
#
_cell.length_a   1.000
_cell.length_b   1.000
_cell.length_c   1.000
_cell.angle_alpha   90.00
_cell.angle_beta   90.00
_cell.angle_gamma   90.00
#
_symmetry.space_group_name_H-M   'P 1'
#
loop_
_entity.id
_entity.type
_entity.pdbx_description
1 polymer ?
#
loop_
_entity_poly.entity_id
_entity_poly.type
_entity_poly.pdbx_seq_one_letter_code
_entity_poly.pdbx_strand_id
1 'polypeptide(L)'
;MSTRQSITAMGLAVALLAVPAVALASAPPVQAASGLSMLGGDVSSLQRSLDLGARYYDANGTQRHPLDILKGAGMNYARLRVWNNPASGYNNAGKVAAYAKEVKARGLKLMVDLHYSDTWADPGKQWKPAAWSNHGIQQLQKDVYDYTYAVCTTLKAQGTTPDSIQIGNEINVGMLWNEGRVTNNNFTNLALLLKSGYNAVKACSSSTQVIIHTANSDSVDHLRWFYDGIANQGVTWDLTGLSYYCFWHGNLGALYSAVSTARTRYGKPVVLVETAYPFTTADADSEPNSANGTCEGFDASWSSQATMFQYIQNTVRNAGGVGVFYWEPTWTAVRGNGWDPQNMLGTGDGWDNMAVFNWSGRLNPGIRWSS
;
A
#
# COMPACT_ATOMS: atom_id res chain seq x y z
N MET A 1 -42.98 67.56 -58.87
CA MET A 1 -41.61 67.69 -58.42
C MET A 1 -41.41 66.63 -57.36
N SER A 2 -40.75 65.50 -57.69
CA SER A 2 -40.60 64.36 -56.85
C SER A 2 -39.12 64.25 -56.40
N THR A 3 -38.88 64.33 -55.11
CA THR A 3 -37.57 64.14 -54.51
C THR A 3 -37.45 62.74 -54.00
N ARG A 4 -36.56 61.98 -54.65
CA ARG A 4 -36.14 60.64 -54.17
C ARG A 4 -35.07 60.79 -53.10
N GLN A 5 -35.34 60.23 -51.91
CA GLN A 5 -34.32 60.03 -50.88
C GLN A 5 -33.66 58.63 -51.09
N SER A 6 -32.35 58.64 -51.21
CA SER A 6 -31.51 57.44 -51.25
C SER A 6 -31.18 56.97 -49.82
N ILE A 7 -31.52 55.69 -49.54
CA ILE A 7 -31.16 55.05 -48.28
C ILE A 7 -29.84 54.30 -48.51
N THR A 8 -28.79 54.71 -47.77
CA THR A 8 -27.49 54.00 -47.75
C THR A 8 -27.54 52.90 -46.75
N ALA A 9 -27.38 51.63 -47.19
CA ALA A 9 -27.28 50.49 -46.33
C ALA A 9 -25.88 50.34 -45.76
N MET A 10 -25.77 50.36 -44.44
CA MET A 10 -24.53 50.19 -43.69
C MET A 10 -24.38 48.68 -43.40
N GLY A 11 -23.45 48.04 -44.09
CA GLY A 11 -23.13 46.59 -43.86
C GLY A 11 -22.33 46.40 -42.56
N LEU A 12 -22.90 45.62 -41.67
CA LEU A 12 -22.23 45.15 -40.45
C LEU A 12 -21.37 43.94 -40.79
N ALA A 13 -20.05 44.07 -40.74
CA ALA A 13 -19.11 42.97 -40.87
C ALA A 13 -18.97 42.27 -39.52
N VAL A 14 -19.47 41.04 -39.40
CA VAL A 14 -19.26 40.16 -38.25
C VAL A 14 -17.90 39.48 -38.43
N ALA A 15 -16.92 39.83 -37.61
CA ALA A 15 -15.64 39.13 -37.52
C ALA A 15 -15.82 37.85 -36.70
N LEU A 16 -15.75 36.69 -37.34
CA LEU A 16 -15.63 35.39 -36.67
C LEU A 16 -14.23 35.24 -36.09
N LEU A 17 -14.12 35.35 -34.78
CA LEU A 17 -12.90 34.93 -34.07
C LEU A 17 -12.81 33.40 -34.06
N ALA A 18 -11.85 32.86 -34.78
CA ALA A 18 -11.52 31.43 -34.73
C ALA A 18 -10.81 31.15 -33.38
N VAL A 19 -11.47 30.40 -32.53
CA VAL A 19 -10.87 29.84 -31.31
C VAL A 19 -9.95 28.67 -31.72
N PRO A 20 -8.66 28.67 -31.39
CA PRO A 20 -7.79 27.54 -31.70
C PRO A 20 -8.26 26.31 -30.90
N ALA A 21 -8.56 25.23 -31.59
CA ALA A 21 -8.80 23.92 -30.97
C ALA A 21 -7.49 23.42 -30.34
N VAL A 22 -7.45 23.41 -29.03
CA VAL A 22 -6.36 22.74 -28.30
C VAL A 22 -6.55 21.23 -28.52
N ALA A 23 -5.70 20.64 -29.34
CA ALA A 23 -5.64 19.20 -29.48
C ALA A 23 -5.19 18.59 -28.15
N LEU A 24 -6.11 17.91 -27.46
CA LEU A 24 -5.78 17.04 -26.36
C LEU A 24 -4.88 15.92 -26.90
N ALA A 25 -3.57 16.01 -26.63
CA ALA A 25 -2.63 14.96 -26.90
C ALA A 25 -3.10 13.72 -26.10
N SER A 26 -3.55 12.68 -26.81
CA SER A 26 -3.84 11.39 -26.19
C SER A 26 -2.55 10.89 -25.52
N ALA A 27 -2.60 10.61 -24.21
CA ALA A 27 -1.48 9.95 -23.54
C ALA A 27 -1.17 8.63 -24.25
N PRO A 28 0.11 8.28 -24.45
CA PRO A 28 0.47 7.03 -25.10
C PRO A 28 -0.14 5.86 -24.32
N PRO A 29 -0.59 4.79 -25.01
CA PRO A 29 -1.17 3.64 -24.32
C PRO A 29 -0.12 3.06 -23.37
N VAL A 30 -0.48 2.94 -22.09
CA VAL A 30 0.35 2.26 -21.09
C VAL A 30 0.46 0.81 -21.55
N GLN A 31 1.64 0.42 -22.02
CA GLN A 31 1.90 -0.94 -22.48
C GLN A 31 1.60 -1.92 -21.33
N ALA A 32 0.82 -2.97 -21.61
CA ALA A 32 0.52 -3.99 -20.61
C ALA A 32 1.83 -4.54 -20.04
N ALA A 33 2.00 -4.51 -18.74
CA ALA A 33 3.15 -5.12 -18.09
C ALA A 33 3.16 -6.61 -18.44
N SER A 34 4.26 -7.12 -18.98
CA SER A 34 4.40 -8.51 -19.41
C SER A 34 4.50 -9.50 -18.24
N GLY A 35 4.33 -9.05 -17.00
CA GLY A 35 4.37 -9.87 -15.79
C GLY A 35 4.41 -9.02 -14.52
N LEU A 36 4.28 -9.65 -13.35
CA LEU A 36 4.44 -9.00 -12.05
C LEU A 36 5.94 -8.85 -11.75
N SER A 37 6.40 -7.61 -11.59
CA SER A 37 7.80 -7.28 -11.26
C SER A 37 8.05 -7.07 -9.76
N MET A 38 6.97 -6.76 -9.01
CA MET A 38 7.01 -6.55 -7.55
C MET A 38 6.30 -7.72 -6.86
N LEU A 39 7.08 -8.72 -6.47
CA LEU A 39 6.62 -9.94 -5.82
C LEU A 39 7.02 -9.87 -4.35
N GLY A 40 6.12 -9.41 -3.48
CA GLY A 40 6.50 -8.99 -2.15
C GLY A 40 5.80 -9.73 -1.01
N GLY A 41 6.33 -9.48 0.18
CA GLY A 41 5.68 -9.76 1.45
C GLY A 41 5.91 -8.63 2.44
N ASP A 42 4.88 -8.26 3.20
CA ASP A 42 5.07 -7.45 4.39
C ASP A 42 5.57 -8.36 5.51
N VAL A 43 6.77 -8.10 5.97
CA VAL A 43 7.45 -8.94 6.99
C VAL A 43 7.77 -8.13 8.25
N SER A 44 6.93 -7.16 8.55
CA SER A 44 7.16 -6.19 9.62
C SER A 44 7.16 -6.81 11.02
N SER A 45 6.41 -7.90 11.26
CA SER A 45 6.40 -8.64 12.53
C SER A 45 7.59 -9.58 12.70
N LEU A 46 8.30 -9.92 11.62
CA LEU A 46 9.31 -10.98 11.60
C LEU A 46 10.49 -10.71 12.53
N GLN A 47 10.99 -9.46 12.58
CA GLN A 47 12.14 -9.14 13.46
C GLN A 47 11.83 -9.50 14.92
N ARG A 48 10.62 -9.16 15.39
CA ARG A 48 10.21 -9.50 16.75
C ARG A 48 10.03 -11.00 16.94
N SER A 49 9.43 -11.70 15.97
CA SER A 49 9.32 -13.15 16.02
C SER A 49 10.68 -13.82 16.19
N LEU A 50 11.70 -13.39 15.44
CA LEU A 50 13.05 -13.92 15.52
C LEU A 50 13.74 -13.59 16.86
N ASP A 51 13.59 -12.36 17.36
CA ASP A 51 14.12 -11.94 18.66
C ASP A 51 13.49 -12.74 19.81
N LEU A 52 12.26 -13.22 19.65
CA LEU A 52 11.56 -14.10 20.59
C LEU A 52 11.84 -15.59 20.38
N GLY A 53 12.73 -15.93 19.44
CA GLY A 53 13.20 -17.30 19.24
C GLY A 53 12.38 -18.13 18.25
N ALA A 54 11.53 -17.51 17.44
CA ALA A 54 10.81 -18.21 16.38
C ALA A 54 11.78 -18.90 15.41
N ARG A 55 11.39 -20.09 14.93
CA ARG A 55 12.17 -20.88 13.98
C ARG A 55 11.33 -21.16 12.76
N TYR A 56 11.97 -21.07 11.60
CA TYR A 56 11.30 -21.27 10.32
C TYR A 56 12.00 -22.37 9.50
N TYR A 57 11.20 -23.11 8.78
CA TYR A 57 11.63 -24.25 8.00
C TYR A 57 11.08 -24.15 6.58
N ASP A 58 11.88 -24.50 5.60
CA ASP A 58 11.41 -24.60 4.22
C ASP A 58 10.39 -25.76 4.06
N ALA A 59 9.85 -25.92 2.86
CA ALA A 59 8.87 -26.97 2.58
C ALA A 59 9.40 -28.39 2.83
N ASN A 60 10.72 -28.59 2.79
CA ASN A 60 11.38 -29.87 3.05
C ASN A 60 11.67 -30.09 4.53
N GLY A 61 11.43 -29.08 5.39
CA GLY A 61 11.70 -29.15 6.83
C GLY A 61 13.13 -28.74 7.22
N THR A 62 13.89 -28.13 6.32
CA THR A 62 15.22 -27.59 6.63
C THR A 62 15.08 -26.20 7.26
N GLN A 63 15.67 -26.02 8.44
CA GLN A 63 15.68 -24.73 9.13
C GLN A 63 16.53 -23.71 8.36
N ARG A 64 15.94 -22.57 8.04
CA ARG A 64 16.60 -21.45 7.34
C ARG A 64 16.04 -20.11 7.80
N HIS A 65 16.74 -19.02 7.47
CA HIS A 65 16.18 -17.69 7.69
C HIS A 65 14.93 -17.47 6.84
N PRO A 66 13.78 -16.98 7.38
CA PRO A 66 12.52 -16.92 6.65
C PRO A 66 12.59 -16.05 5.38
N LEU A 67 13.35 -14.97 5.35
CA LEU A 67 13.55 -14.20 4.12
C LEU A 67 14.22 -15.02 3.00
N ASP A 68 15.13 -15.93 3.35
CA ASP A 68 15.75 -16.83 2.36
C ASP A 68 14.77 -17.88 1.85
N ILE A 69 13.89 -18.36 2.74
CA ILE A 69 12.80 -19.30 2.39
C ILE A 69 11.83 -18.62 1.43
N LEU A 70 11.34 -17.43 1.78
CA LEU A 70 10.39 -16.66 0.96
C LEU A 70 11.00 -16.26 -0.38
N LYS A 71 12.28 -15.83 -0.40
CA LYS A 71 13.01 -15.58 -1.63
C LYS A 71 13.10 -16.81 -2.51
N GLY A 72 13.37 -17.99 -1.92
CA GLY A 72 13.35 -19.28 -2.63
C GLY A 72 11.97 -19.65 -3.19
N ALA A 73 10.89 -19.14 -2.61
CA ALA A 73 9.53 -19.26 -3.11
C ALA A 73 9.16 -18.19 -4.18
N GLY A 74 10.10 -17.31 -4.57
CA GLY A 74 9.93 -16.32 -5.63
C GLY A 74 9.77 -14.87 -5.17
N MET A 75 9.74 -14.60 -3.85
CA MET A 75 9.66 -13.22 -3.33
C MET A 75 10.91 -12.41 -3.69
N ASN A 76 10.75 -11.19 -4.21
CA ASN A 76 11.84 -10.29 -4.56
C ASN A 76 11.77 -8.92 -3.85
N TYR A 77 10.74 -8.70 -3.04
CA TYR A 77 10.48 -7.45 -2.35
C TYR A 77 10.05 -7.71 -0.90
N ALA A 78 10.58 -6.92 0.04
CA ALA A 78 10.07 -6.88 1.42
C ALA A 78 9.43 -5.52 1.69
N ARG A 79 8.24 -5.51 2.29
CA ARG A 79 7.55 -4.32 2.81
C ARG A 79 7.74 -4.28 4.32
N LEU A 80 8.07 -3.11 4.84
CA LEU A 80 8.28 -2.84 6.27
C LEU A 80 7.48 -1.61 6.69
N ARG A 81 6.53 -1.78 7.61
CA ARG A 81 5.80 -0.65 8.21
C ARG A 81 6.68 0.12 9.18
N VAL A 82 6.43 1.42 9.27
CA VAL A 82 7.10 2.31 10.22
C VAL A 82 6.06 3.05 11.03
N TRP A 83 6.14 2.88 12.35
CA TRP A 83 5.44 3.67 13.35
C TRP A 83 6.37 4.74 13.93
N ASN A 84 5.80 5.86 14.37
CA ASN A 84 6.59 6.98 14.85
C ASN A 84 7.30 6.66 16.18
N ASN A 85 6.52 6.34 17.22
CA ASN A 85 7.03 5.98 18.54
C ASN A 85 6.20 4.88 19.19
N PRO A 86 6.24 3.65 18.67
CA PRO A 86 5.45 2.54 19.18
C PRO A 86 5.89 2.13 20.58
N ALA A 87 4.93 1.82 21.46
CA ALA A 87 5.19 1.42 22.85
C ALA A 87 6.07 0.16 22.94
N SER A 88 5.94 -0.76 21.99
CA SER A 88 6.76 -1.98 21.92
C SER A 88 8.23 -1.73 21.54
N GLY A 89 8.54 -0.56 20.98
CA GLY A 89 9.84 -0.26 20.39
C GLY A 89 10.12 -0.96 19.05
N TYR A 90 9.25 -1.88 18.58
CA TYR A 90 9.36 -2.51 17.26
C TYR A 90 8.67 -1.66 16.19
N ASN A 91 9.12 -1.81 14.94
CA ASN A 91 8.64 -1.02 13.80
C ASN A 91 8.86 0.50 13.91
N ASN A 92 9.66 0.99 14.85
CA ASN A 92 10.15 2.36 14.80
C ASN A 92 11.23 2.51 13.71
N ALA A 93 11.53 3.76 13.32
CA ALA A 93 12.50 4.04 12.26
C ALA A 93 13.89 3.38 12.48
N GLY A 94 14.37 3.32 13.73
CA GLY A 94 15.65 2.70 14.06
C GLY A 94 15.65 1.18 13.88
N LYS A 95 14.61 0.50 14.35
CA LYS A 95 14.45 -0.96 14.18
C LYS A 95 14.26 -1.31 12.70
N VAL A 96 13.46 -0.54 11.98
CA VAL A 96 13.26 -0.74 10.53
C VAL A 96 14.56 -0.50 9.76
N ALA A 97 15.36 0.50 10.13
CA ALA A 97 16.67 0.72 9.52
C ALA A 97 17.63 -0.44 9.76
N ALA A 98 17.65 -1.00 10.97
CA ALA A 98 18.45 -2.20 11.26
C ALA A 98 17.98 -3.39 10.41
N TYR A 99 16.66 -3.62 10.31
CA TYR A 99 16.10 -4.74 9.57
C TYR A 99 16.24 -4.58 8.04
N ALA A 100 16.22 -3.36 7.53
CA ALA A 100 16.47 -3.06 6.12
C ALA A 100 17.85 -3.57 5.63
N LYS A 101 18.87 -3.63 6.51
CA LYS A 101 20.17 -4.24 6.18
C LYS A 101 20.04 -5.73 5.92
N GLU A 102 19.24 -6.44 6.71
CA GLU A 102 18.95 -7.87 6.54
C GLU A 102 18.24 -8.14 5.21
N VAL A 103 17.27 -7.30 4.86
CA VAL A 103 16.52 -7.35 3.60
C VAL A 103 17.45 -7.16 2.41
N LYS A 104 18.22 -6.06 2.41
CA LYS A 104 19.11 -5.71 1.29
C LYS A 104 20.30 -6.67 1.16
N ALA A 105 20.84 -7.20 2.25
CA ALA A 105 21.91 -8.18 2.23
C ALA A 105 21.52 -9.49 1.50
N ARG A 106 20.21 -9.80 1.47
CA ARG A 106 19.65 -10.94 0.72
C ARG A 106 19.31 -10.60 -0.74
N GLY A 107 19.58 -9.37 -1.17
CA GLY A 107 19.27 -8.90 -2.52
C GLY A 107 17.78 -8.67 -2.76
N LEU A 108 16.97 -8.54 -1.70
CA LEU A 108 15.57 -8.15 -1.81
C LEU A 108 15.47 -6.63 -1.98
N LYS A 109 14.47 -6.19 -2.73
CA LYS A 109 14.06 -4.79 -2.79
C LYS A 109 13.28 -4.42 -1.53
N LEU A 110 13.24 -3.13 -1.24
CA LEU A 110 12.65 -2.61 -0.01
C LEU A 110 11.52 -1.62 -0.31
N MET A 111 10.35 -1.89 0.22
CA MET A 111 9.24 -0.94 0.36
C MET A 111 9.13 -0.54 1.83
N VAL A 112 8.99 0.75 2.08
CA VAL A 112 8.75 1.29 3.42
C VAL A 112 7.35 1.86 3.49
N ASP A 113 6.58 1.47 4.50
CA ASP A 113 5.21 1.88 4.71
C ASP A 113 5.12 2.80 5.93
N LEU A 114 4.92 4.09 5.70
CA LEU A 114 4.86 5.11 6.76
C LEU A 114 3.42 5.27 7.25
N HIS A 115 3.12 4.77 8.43
CA HIS A 115 1.78 4.90 9.04
C HIS A 115 1.50 6.31 9.58
N TYR A 116 2.54 7.10 9.91
CA TYR A 116 2.42 8.39 10.59
C TYR A 116 1.57 8.30 11.87
N SER A 117 1.76 7.25 12.60
CA SER A 117 1.06 6.93 13.84
C SER A 117 2.02 6.17 14.77
N ASP A 118 1.71 6.10 16.06
CA ASP A 118 2.45 5.26 17.03
C ASP A 118 1.94 3.80 17.05
N THR A 119 0.87 3.52 16.31
CA THR A 119 0.18 2.23 16.26
C THR A 119 -0.41 2.01 14.86
N TRP A 120 -1.26 0.99 14.72
CA TRP A 120 -1.98 0.69 13.50
C TRP A 120 -2.72 1.92 12.95
N ALA A 121 -2.51 2.20 11.66
CA ALA A 121 -3.34 3.08 10.85
C ALA A 121 -4.07 2.23 9.81
N ASP A 122 -5.39 2.34 9.75
CA ASP A 122 -6.27 1.59 8.85
C ASP A 122 -7.49 2.45 8.46
N PRO A 123 -8.41 1.98 7.61
CA PRO A 123 -9.56 2.78 7.17
C PRO A 123 -10.45 3.31 8.31
N GLY A 124 -10.44 2.67 9.48
CA GLY A 124 -11.22 3.06 10.67
C GLY A 124 -10.48 3.97 11.63
N LYS A 125 -9.15 4.07 11.53
CA LYS A 125 -8.31 4.84 12.47
C LYS A 125 -7.04 5.35 11.81
N GLN A 126 -6.88 6.67 11.83
CA GLN A 126 -5.74 7.39 11.26
C GLN A 126 -5.25 8.45 12.25
N TRP A 127 -4.98 8.01 13.50
CA TRP A 127 -4.65 8.91 14.59
C TRP A 127 -3.25 9.47 14.43
N LYS A 128 -3.12 10.77 14.75
CA LYS A 128 -1.79 11.41 14.87
C LYS A 128 -0.95 10.69 15.93
N PRO A 129 0.37 10.56 15.73
CA PRO A 129 1.25 10.13 16.81
C PRO A 129 1.18 11.12 17.99
N ALA A 130 1.42 10.65 19.21
CA ALA A 130 1.30 11.47 20.42
C ALA A 130 2.12 12.76 20.34
N ALA A 131 3.30 12.71 19.73
CA ALA A 131 4.17 13.87 19.52
C ALA A 131 3.55 14.96 18.64
N TRP A 132 2.56 14.63 17.80
CA TRP A 132 1.89 15.56 16.87
C TRP A 132 0.44 15.85 17.27
N SER A 133 -0.02 15.36 18.42
CA SER A 133 -1.43 15.42 18.85
C SER A 133 -2.04 16.82 18.80
N ASN A 134 -1.26 17.84 19.16
CA ASN A 134 -1.67 19.25 19.20
C ASN A 134 -1.31 20.04 17.91
N HIS A 135 -0.74 19.39 16.89
CA HIS A 135 -0.32 20.06 15.67
C HIS A 135 -1.51 20.24 14.71
N GLY A 136 -1.67 21.47 14.22
CA GLY A 136 -2.59 21.79 13.14
C GLY A 136 -1.96 21.52 11.77
N ILE A 137 -2.75 21.69 10.69
CA ILE A 137 -2.37 21.29 9.32
C ILE A 137 -1.03 21.89 8.86
N GLN A 138 -0.70 23.12 9.21
CA GLN A 138 0.56 23.75 8.80
C GLN A 138 1.77 23.07 9.43
N GLN A 139 1.69 22.74 10.72
CA GLN A 139 2.76 22.01 11.39
C GLN A 139 2.82 20.57 10.91
N LEU A 140 1.67 19.91 10.70
CA LEU A 140 1.62 18.52 10.19
C LEU A 140 2.23 18.38 8.80
N GLN A 141 2.13 19.39 7.92
CA GLN A 141 2.85 19.37 6.63
C GLN A 141 4.37 19.30 6.85
N LYS A 142 4.88 20.08 7.80
CA LYS A 142 6.29 20.06 8.15
C LYS A 142 6.67 18.71 8.79
N ASP A 143 5.86 18.20 9.69
CA ASP A 143 6.12 16.93 10.39
C ASP A 143 6.18 15.77 9.41
N VAL A 144 5.23 15.68 8.47
CA VAL A 144 5.22 14.66 7.41
C VAL A 144 6.46 14.77 6.54
N TYR A 145 6.84 15.99 6.14
CA TYR A 145 8.06 16.19 5.35
C TYR A 145 9.31 15.73 6.13
N ASP A 146 9.51 16.28 7.32
CA ASP A 146 10.71 16.06 8.11
C ASP A 146 10.87 14.59 8.49
N TYR A 147 9.78 13.93 8.93
CA TYR A 147 9.80 12.52 9.30
C TYR A 147 10.09 11.62 8.10
N THR A 148 9.41 11.83 7.00
CA THR A 148 9.63 11.06 5.75
C THR A 148 11.06 11.22 5.26
N TYR A 149 11.56 12.46 5.24
CA TYR A 149 12.92 12.77 4.83
C TYR A 149 13.96 12.14 5.75
N ALA A 150 13.75 12.20 7.07
CA ALA A 150 14.65 11.59 8.07
C ALA A 150 14.70 10.05 7.92
N VAL A 151 13.56 9.38 7.79
CA VAL A 151 13.52 7.92 7.57
C VAL A 151 14.24 7.54 6.27
N CYS A 152 13.94 8.23 5.19
CA CYS A 152 14.55 7.95 3.89
C CYS A 152 16.06 8.20 3.91
N THR A 153 16.53 9.32 4.46
CA THR A 153 17.97 9.67 4.52
C THR A 153 18.75 8.75 5.45
N THR A 154 18.17 8.30 6.55
CA THR A 154 18.76 7.29 7.43
C THR A 154 19.00 5.99 6.67
N LEU A 155 18.00 5.50 5.96
CA LEU A 155 18.11 4.28 5.15
C LEU A 155 19.12 4.45 4.00
N LYS A 156 19.12 5.59 3.34
CA LYS A 156 20.07 5.91 2.27
C LYS A 156 21.51 5.98 2.78
N ALA A 157 21.75 6.66 3.88
CA ALA A 157 23.09 6.83 4.46
C ALA A 157 23.76 5.50 4.82
N GLN A 158 22.99 4.50 5.20
CA GLN A 158 23.52 3.16 5.50
C GLN A 158 23.57 2.21 4.28
N GLY A 159 23.24 2.68 3.06
CA GLY A 159 23.27 1.88 1.84
C GLY A 159 22.01 1.03 1.59
N THR A 160 20.91 1.30 2.31
CA THR A 160 19.65 0.57 2.16
C THR A 160 18.52 1.45 1.62
N THR A 161 18.84 2.32 0.65
CA THR A 161 17.84 3.21 0.02
C THR A 161 16.60 2.42 -0.36
N PRO A 162 15.39 2.86 0.07
CA PRO A 162 14.15 2.20 -0.31
C PRO A 162 13.92 2.28 -1.83
N ASP A 163 13.43 1.19 -2.42
CA ASP A 163 12.98 1.18 -3.80
C ASP A 163 11.62 1.89 -3.93
N SER A 164 10.79 1.82 -2.88
CA SER A 164 9.54 2.56 -2.78
C SER A 164 9.22 2.95 -1.33
N ILE A 165 8.47 4.06 -1.18
CA ILE A 165 7.94 4.53 0.11
C ILE A 165 6.46 4.80 -0.06
N GLN A 166 5.67 4.26 0.86
CA GLN A 166 4.24 4.46 0.96
C GLN A 166 3.96 5.61 1.93
N ILE A 167 3.18 6.59 1.48
CA ILE A 167 2.81 7.78 2.24
C ILE A 167 1.43 7.55 2.87
N GLY A 168 1.42 7.11 4.11
CA GLY A 168 0.22 6.65 4.82
C GLY A 168 -0.17 5.23 4.44
N ASN A 169 -0.88 4.54 5.34
CA ASN A 169 -1.43 3.21 5.15
C ASN A 169 -2.95 3.26 5.10
N GLU A 170 -3.55 2.70 4.04
CA GLU A 170 -5.01 2.60 3.86
C GLU A 170 -5.77 3.90 4.15
N ILE A 171 -5.32 4.98 3.56
CA ILE A 171 -5.81 6.35 3.82
C ILE A 171 -7.14 6.65 3.11
N ASN A 172 -8.07 5.71 3.10
CA ASN A 172 -9.34 5.74 2.35
C ASN A 172 -10.13 7.04 2.49
N VAL A 173 -10.10 7.64 3.68
CA VAL A 173 -10.77 8.94 3.96
C VAL A 173 -9.79 9.95 4.57
N GLY A 174 -8.51 9.83 4.22
CA GLY A 174 -7.44 10.71 4.69
C GLY A 174 -6.61 10.11 5.82
N MET A 175 -5.59 10.84 6.26
CA MET A 175 -4.61 10.46 7.28
C MET A 175 -4.46 11.56 8.34
N LEU A 176 -3.84 11.26 9.47
CA LEU A 176 -3.57 12.25 10.54
C LEU A 176 -4.85 12.99 10.97
N TRP A 177 -5.84 12.21 11.40
CA TRP A 177 -7.14 12.77 11.80
C TRP A 177 -6.99 13.64 13.06
N ASN A 178 -7.81 14.73 13.19
CA ASN A 178 -8.90 15.15 12.28
C ASN A 178 -8.42 15.98 11.09
N GLU A 179 -7.24 16.58 11.15
CA GLU A 179 -6.79 17.63 10.22
C GLU A 179 -6.70 17.14 8.76
N GLY A 180 -6.19 15.93 8.53
CA GLY A 180 -6.07 15.36 7.19
C GLY A 180 -7.24 14.46 6.79
N ARG A 181 -8.32 14.41 7.59
CA ARG A 181 -9.52 13.63 7.25
C ARG A 181 -10.33 14.34 6.17
N VAL A 182 -10.70 13.59 5.14
CA VAL A 182 -11.60 14.09 4.09
C VAL A 182 -13.03 14.10 4.62
N THR A 183 -13.63 15.28 4.68
CA THR A 183 -15.03 15.49 5.05
C THR A 183 -15.69 16.37 4.00
N ASN A 184 -16.95 16.10 3.68
CA ASN A 184 -17.70 16.88 2.68
C ASN A 184 -16.96 17.04 1.33
N ASN A 185 -16.27 15.98 0.87
CA ASN A 185 -15.46 16.00 -0.35
C ASN A 185 -14.33 17.04 -0.38
N ASN A 186 -13.90 17.53 0.78
CA ASN A 186 -12.78 18.48 0.87
C ASN A 186 -11.45 17.73 1.04
N PHE A 187 -10.69 17.64 -0.04
CA PHE A 187 -9.37 16.99 -0.09
C PHE A 187 -8.20 17.94 0.17
N THR A 188 -8.44 19.22 0.44
CA THR A 188 -7.37 20.25 0.53
C THR A 188 -6.29 19.88 1.53
N ASN A 189 -6.65 19.57 2.75
CA ASN A 189 -5.67 19.24 3.80
C ASN A 189 -4.93 17.94 3.52
N LEU A 190 -5.65 16.89 3.09
CA LEU A 190 -5.01 15.64 2.69
C LEU A 190 -3.99 15.86 1.57
N ALA A 191 -4.35 16.66 0.56
CA ALA A 191 -3.45 16.97 -0.54
C ALA A 191 -2.17 17.70 -0.10
N LEU A 192 -2.26 18.59 0.88
CA LEU A 192 -1.09 19.25 1.46
C LEU A 192 -0.14 18.25 2.13
N LEU A 193 -0.68 17.31 2.91
CA LEU A 193 0.10 16.25 3.57
C LEU A 193 0.77 15.32 2.56
N LEU A 194 0.01 14.86 1.55
CA LEU A 194 0.54 13.96 0.52
C LEU A 194 1.64 14.61 -0.33
N LYS A 195 1.48 15.89 -0.68
CA LYS A 195 2.53 16.67 -1.37
C LYS A 195 3.78 16.80 -0.52
N SER A 196 3.64 17.02 0.79
CA SER A 196 4.77 17.10 1.71
C SER A 196 5.56 15.79 1.75
N GLY A 197 4.86 14.65 1.90
CA GLY A 197 5.48 13.33 1.86
C GLY A 197 6.16 13.03 0.53
N TYR A 198 5.49 13.31 -0.60
CA TYR A 198 6.05 13.13 -1.93
C TYR A 198 7.35 13.93 -2.12
N ASN A 199 7.32 15.22 -1.78
CA ASN A 199 8.47 16.10 -1.91
C ASN A 199 9.65 15.65 -1.02
N ALA A 200 9.37 15.16 0.19
CA ALA A 200 10.39 14.63 1.09
C ALA A 200 11.09 13.39 0.50
N VAL A 201 10.32 12.46 -0.07
CA VAL A 201 10.90 11.28 -0.73
C VAL A 201 11.77 11.70 -1.91
N LYS A 202 11.26 12.59 -2.78
CA LYS A 202 12.00 13.02 -3.97
C LYS A 202 13.24 13.86 -3.64
N ALA A 203 13.21 14.63 -2.56
CA ALA A 203 14.37 15.35 -2.04
C ALA A 203 15.45 14.39 -1.48
N CYS A 204 15.05 13.29 -0.86
CA CYS A 204 15.96 12.25 -0.38
C CYS A 204 16.53 11.42 -1.55
N SER A 205 15.65 10.92 -2.41
CA SER A 205 15.99 10.02 -3.52
C SER A 205 15.00 10.18 -4.67
N SER A 206 15.46 10.72 -5.78
CA SER A 206 14.61 10.94 -6.96
C SER A 206 14.14 9.63 -7.62
N SER A 207 14.90 8.54 -7.44
CA SER A 207 14.59 7.21 -7.98
C SER A 207 13.63 6.40 -7.10
N THR A 208 13.48 6.74 -5.82
CA THR A 208 12.54 6.06 -4.92
C THR A 208 11.10 6.36 -5.35
N GLN A 209 10.31 5.32 -5.59
CA GLN A 209 8.91 5.46 -6.02
C GLN A 209 8.01 5.77 -4.83
N VAL A 210 7.05 6.66 -5.03
CA VAL A 210 6.05 7.04 -4.02
C VAL A 210 4.75 6.31 -4.28
N ILE A 211 4.24 5.63 -3.25
CA ILE A 211 2.96 4.91 -3.28
C ILE A 211 1.94 5.69 -2.47
N ILE A 212 0.73 5.85 -3.01
CA ILE A 212 -0.46 6.19 -2.24
C ILE A 212 -1.34 4.96 -2.16
N HIS A 213 -1.79 4.61 -0.96
CA HIS A 213 -2.41 3.32 -0.64
C HIS A 213 -3.82 3.49 -0.06
N THR A 214 -4.78 2.77 -0.64
CA THR A 214 -6.15 2.65 -0.12
C THR A 214 -6.62 1.20 -0.12
N ALA A 215 -7.59 0.87 0.75
CA ALA A 215 -8.26 -0.43 0.78
C ALA A 215 -9.50 -0.50 -0.13
N ASN A 216 -9.65 0.42 -1.09
CA ASN A 216 -10.86 0.55 -1.92
C ASN A 216 -10.87 -0.40 -3.15
N SER A 217 -10.51 -1.66 -2.97
CA SER A 217 -10.57 -2.65 -4.06
C SER A 217 -11.94 -3.31 -4.20
N ASP A 218 -12.86 -3.07 -3.28
CA ASP A 218 -14.24 -3.52 -3.29
C ASP A 218 -15.17 -2.64 -4.14
N SER A 219 -14.81 -1.36 -4.30
CA SER A 219 -15.65 -0.35 -4.93
C SER A 219 -14.88 0.57 -5.87
N VAL A 220 -15.13 0.41 -7.16
CA VAL A 220 -14.57 1.31 -8.19
C VAL A 220 -15.00 2.77 -7.97
N ASP A 221 -16.18 3.01 -7.41
CA ASP A 221 -16.66 4.38 -7.16
C ASP A 221 -15.93 5.02 -5.98
N HIS A 222 -15.66 4.26 -4.89
CA HIS A 222 -14.85 4.76 -3.78
C HIS A 222 -13.38 4.97 -4.21
N LEU A 223 -12.84 4.07 -5.03
CA LEU A 223 -11.50 4.22 -5.59
C LEU A 223 -11.40 5.50 -6.43
N ARG A 224 -12.38 5.74 -7.31
CA ARG A 224 -12.43 6.97 -8.13
C ARG A 224 -12.59 8.21 -7.25
N TRP A 225 -13.53 8.18 -6.31
CA TRP A 225 -13.75 9.31 -5.39
C TRP A 225 -12.45 9.74 -4.72
N PHE A 226 -11.66 8.79 -4.21
CA PHE A 226 -10.41 9.09 -3.53
C PHE A 226 -9.34 9.62 -4.49
N TYR A 227 -9.00 8.85 -5.54
CA TYR A 227 -7.89 9.22 -6.42
C TYR A 227 -8.22 10.43 -7.32
N ASP A 228 -9.46 10.60 -7.76
CA ASP A 228 -9.90 11.84 -8.43
C ASP A 228 -9.79 13.03 -7.48
N GLY A 229 -10.22 12.86 -6.24
CA GLY A 229 -10.16 13.91 -5.22
C GLY A 229 -8.75 14.44 -5.00
N ILE A 230 -7.76 13.56 -4.82
CA ILE A 230 -6.36 13.99 -4.65
C ILE A 230 -5.74 14.50 -5.96
N ALA A 231 -6.06 13.90 -7.11
CA ALA A 231 -5.57 14.33 -8.41
C ALA A 231 -6.06 15.74 -8.76
N ASN A 232 -7.33 16.04 -8.51
CA ASN A 232 -7.91 17.38 -8.70
C ASN A 232 -7.26 18.45 -7.82
N GLN A 233 -6.65 18.06 -6.70
CA GLN A 233 -5.84 18.94 -5.86
C GLN A 233 -4.37 19.02 -6.33
N GLY A 234 -4.02 18.41 -7.46
CA GLY A 234 -2.66 18.43 -7.99
C GLY A 234 -1.66 17.59 -7.17
N VAL A 235 -2.13 16.54 -6.49
CA VAL A 235 -1.25 15.52 -5.90
C VAL A 235 -0.72 14.64 -7.02
N THR A 236 0.57 14.32 -6.96
CA THR A 236 1.20 13.31 -7.82
C THR A 236 1.71 12.15 -7.00
N TRP A 237 1.80 10.97 -7.63
CA TRP A 237 2.35 9.74 -7.05
C TRP A 237 2.93 8.88 -8.17
N ASP A 238 3.74 7.88 -7.83
CA ASP A 238 4.38 7.02 -8.81
C ASP A 238 3.65 5.69 -8.98
N LEU A 239 3.13 5.11 -7.90
CA LEU A 239 2.44 3.82 -7.88
C LEU A 239 1.13 3.94 -7.10
N THR A 240 0.05 3.36 -7.62
CA THR A 240 -1.22 3.20 -6.91
C THR A 240 -1.19 1.91 -6.10
N GLY A 241 -1.32 2.02 -4.77
CA GLY A 241 -1.37 0.89 -3.84
C GLY A 241 -2.80 0.52 -3.46
N LEU A 242 -3.12 -0.77 -3.46
CA LEU A 242 -4.42 -1.30 -3.04
C LEU A 242 -4.24 -2.44 -2.03
N SER A 243 -5.19 -2.59 -1.09
CA SER A 243 -5.37 -3.82 -0.32
C SER A 243 -6.50 -4.65 -0.93
N TYR A 244 -6.37 -5.97 -0.88
CA TYR A 244 -7.44 -6.89 -1.23
C TYR A 244 -7.43 -8.11 -0.32
N TYR A 245 -8.52 -8.28 0.39
CA TYR A 245 -8.84 -9.47 1.16
C TYR A 245 -10.23 -9.92 0.75
N CYS A 246 -10.36 -11.08 0.13
CA CYS A 246 -11.61 -11.50 -0.50
C CYS A 246 -12.79 -11.59 0.47
N PHE A 247 -12.54 -11.84 1.75
CA PHE A 247 -13.57 -11.88 2.79
C PHE A 247 -14.07 -10.49 3.20
N TRP A 248 -13.41 -9.40 2.82
CA TRP A 248 -13.83 -8.00 3.08
C TRP A 248 -14.11 -7.21 1.81
N HIS A 249 -13.37 -7.51 0.72
CA HIS A 249 -13.37 -6.68 -0.50
C HIS A 249 -14.05 -7.37 -1.70
N GLY A 250 -14.86 -8.41 -1.44
CA GLY A 250 -15.61 -9.09 -2.49
C GLY A 250 -14.77 -10.04 -3.34
N ASN A 251 -15.28 -10.40 -4.51
CA ASN A 251 -14.70 -11.43 -5.36
C ASN A 251 -13.52 -10.94 -6.22
N LEU A 252 -12.82 -11.86 -6.88
CA LEU A 252 -11.71 -11.57 -7.78
C LEU A 252 -12.09 -10.65 -8.95
N GLY A 253 -13.37 -10.62 -9.34
CA GLY A 253 -13.88 -9.68 -10.36
C GLY A 253 -13.87 -8.24 -9.87
N ALA A 254 -14.14 -8.00 -8.59
CA ALA A 254 -14.00 -6.67 -7.97
C ALA A 254 -12.54 -6.21 -7.99
N LEU A 255 -11.61 -7.08 -7.56
CA LEU A 255 -10.17 -6.82 -7.64
C LEU A 255 -9.72 -6.48 -9.07
N TYR A 256 -10.12 -7.29 -10.06
CA TYR A 256 -9.80 -7.02 -11.47
C TYR A 256 -10.28 -5.63 -11.88
N SER A 257 -11.53 -5.30 -11.55
CA SER A 257 -12.15 -4.02 -11.90
C SER A 257 -11.44 -2.83 -11.25
N ALA A 258 -11.05 -2.95 -9.97
CA ALA A 258 -10.31 -1.93 -9.24
C ALA A 258 -8.93 -1.68 -9.85
N VAL A 259 -8.13 -2.73 -10.06
CA VAL A 259 -6.79 -2.64 -10.65
C VAL A 259 -6.85 -2.07 -12.07
N SER A 260 -7.73 -2.60 -12.93
CA SER A 260 -7.90 -2.15 -14.31
C SER A 260 -8.34 -0.69 -14.38
N THR A 261 -9.30 -0.28 -13.54
CA THR A 261 -9.77 1.11 -13.46
C THR A 261 -8.67 2.05 -13.00
N ALA A 262 -7.96 1.72 -11.91
CA ALA A 262 -6.90 2.56 -11.37
C ALA A 262 -5.80 2.78 -12.42
N ARG A 263 -5.36 1.67 -13.05
CA ARG A 263 -4.34 1.72 -14.11
C ARG A 263 -4.76 2.60 -15.28
N THR A 264 -5.97 2.38 -15.80
CA THR A 264 -6.45 3.03 -17.04
C THR A 264 -6.73 4.50 -16.79
N ARG A 265 -7.36 4.84 -15.66
CA ARG A 265 -7.80 6.19 -15.36
C ARG A 265 -6.66 7.13 -14.99
N TYR A 266 -5.70 6.63 -14.18
CA TYR A 266 -4.61 7.49 -13.67
C TYR A 266 -3.30 7.32 -14.41
N GLY A 267 -3.17 6.33 -15.30
CA GLY A 267 -1.93 6.08 -16.06
C GLY A 267 -0.74 5.70 -15.17
N LYS A 268 -1.01 5.26 -13.92
CA LYS A 268 0.01 4.84 -12.96
C LYS A 268 0.05 3.33 -12.85
N PRO A 269 1.24 2.71 -12.67
CA PRO A 269 1.31 1.30 -12.32
C PRO A 269 0.54 1.04 -11.01
N VAL A 270 -0.13 -0.12 -10.93
CA VAL A 270 -0.92 -0.53 -9.77
C VAL A 270 -0.25 -1.71 -9.09
N VAL A 271 -0.07 -1.63 -7.78
CA VAL A 271 0.47 -2.70 -6.96
C VAL A 271 -0.53 -3.06 -5.87
N LEU A 272 -0.82 -4.35 -5.73
CA LEU A 272 -1.56 -4.87 -4.58
C LEU A 272 -0.56 -5.01 -3.43
N VAL A 273 -0.59 -4.05 -2.48
CA VAL A 273 0.39 -3.98 -1.39
C VAL A 273 0.02 -4.84 -0.20
N GLU A 274 -1.23 -5.33 -0.15
CA GLU A 274 -1.71 -6.23 0.89
C GLU A 274 -2.71 -7.25 0.36
N THR A 275 -2.50 -8.50 0.69
CA THR A 275 -3.46 -9.60 0.58
C THR A 275 -3.03 -10.76 1.47
N ALA A 276 -3.96 -11.61 1.87
CA ALA A 276 -3.68 -12.87 2.55
C ALA A 276 -4.86 -13.84 2.37
N TYR A 277 -4.65 -15.10 2.74
CA TYR A 277 -5.71 -16.11 2.78
C TYR A 277 -5.42 -17.11 3.92
N PRO A 278 -6.44 -17.56 4.68
CA PRO A 278 -6.22 -18.47 5.79
C PRO A 278 -5.84 -19.88 5.33
N PHE A 279 -4.90 -20.50 6.04
CA PHE A 279 -4.59 -21.91 5.84
C PHE A 279 -5.40 -22.83 6.77
N THR A 280 -6.10 -22.26 7.75
CA THR A 280 -6.94 -22.96 8.71
C THR A 280 -7.94 -21.98 9.34
N THR A 281 -9.05 -22.49 9.87
CA THR A 281 -9.98 -21.73 10.72
C THR A 281 -9.68 -21.93 12.21
N ALA A 282 -8.75 -22.80 12.57
CA ALA A 282 -8.33 -22.97 13.94
C ALA A 282 -7.46 -21.80 14.40
N ASP A 283 -7.34 -21.64 15.70
CA ASP A 283 -6.63 -20.58 16.40
C ASP A 283 -5.52 -21.23 17.23
N ALA A 284 -4.30 -20.71 17.19
CA ALA A 284 -3.15 -21.26 17.90
C ALA A 284 -2.94 -20.63 19.27
N ASP A 285 -3.59 -19.53 19.55
CA ASP A 285 -3.44 -18.82 20.83
C ASP A 285 -4.82 -18.34 21.38
N SER A 286 -4.86 -17.29 22.18
CA SER A 286 -6.11 -16.82 22.80
C SER A 286 -6.69 -15.57 22.12
N GLU A 287 -6.03 -15.02 21.13
CA GLU A 287 -6.53 -13.89 20.35
C GLU A 287 -7.36 -14.39 19.17
N PRO A 288 -8.67 -14.08 19.12
CA PRO A 288 -9.50 -14.55 18.04
C PRO A 288 -8.97 -14.15 16.67
N ASN A 289 -8.93 -15.11 15.75
CA ASN A 289 -8.53 -14.84 14.37
C ASN A 289 -9.32 -13.66 13.78
N SER A 290 -8.63 -12.67 13.24
CA SER A 290 -9.23 -11.48 12.63
C SER A 290 -10.07 -11.81 11.40
N ALA A 291 -9.76 -12.92 10.71
CA ALA A 291 -10.52 -13.41 9.58
C ALA A 291 -10.54 -14.93 9.55
N ASN A 292 -11.73 -15.50 9.67
CA ASN A 292 -12.04 -16.93 9.51
C ASN A 292 -12.89 -17.18 8.26
N GLY A 293 -13.15 -16.15 7.46
CA GLY A 293 -13.94 -16.22 6.25
C GLY A 293 -13.21 -16.97 5.13
N THR A 294 -13.98 -17.66 4.32
CA THR A 294 -13.55 -18.27 3.07
C THR A 294 -14.28 -17.62 1.90
N CYS A 295 -13.71 -17.63 0.72
CA CYS A 295 -14.26 -16.98 -0.43
C CYS A 295 -13.93 -17.74 -1.72
N GLU A 296 -14.60 -17.39 -2.81
CA GLU A 296 -14.45 -18.02 -4.14
C GLU A 296 -14.67 -19.55 -4.11
N GLY A 297 -15.39 -20.07 -3.11
CA GLY A 297 -15.64 -21.49 -2.96
C GLY A 297 -14.48 -22.32 -2.39
N PHE A 298 -13.40 -21.66 -1.95
CA PHE A 298 -12.26 -22.33 -1.30
C PHE A 298 -12.46 -22.41 0.21
N ASP A 299 -12.03 -23.52 0.80
CA ASP A 299 -11.93 -23.69 2.26
C ASP A 299 -10.67 -23.02 2.84
N ALA A 300 -10.56 -22.98 4.16
CA ALA A 300 -9.32 -22.60 4.83
C ALA A 300 -8.41 -23.84 4.97
N SER A 301 -7.52 -24.00 3.99
CA SER A 301 -6.55 -25.09 3.95
C SER A 301 -5.25 -24.66 3.27
N TRP A 302 -4.17 -25.40 3.45
CA TRP A 302 -2.90 -25.14 2.80
C TRP A 302 -3.00 -25.09 1.27
N SER A 303 -3.74 -26.03 0.68
CA SER A 303 -3.96 -26.05 -0.77
C SER A 303 -4.75 -24.83 -1.25
N SER A 304 -5.80 -24.47 -0.52
CA SER A 304 -6.64 -23.32 -0.85
C SER A 304 -5.91 -22.00 -0.67
N GLN A 305 -5.10 -21.86 0.39
CA GLN A 305 -4.25 -20.68 0.59
C GLN A 305 -3.31 -20.46 -0.60
N ALA A 306 -2.61 -21.52 -1.02
CA ALA A 306 -1.69 -21.44 -2.16
C ALA A 306 -2.43 -21.15 -3.48
N THR A 307 -3.57 -21.79 -3.71
CA THR A 307 -4.38 -21.62 -4.92
C THR A 307 -4.97 -20.22 -4.99
N MET A 308 -5.53 -19.72 -3.87
CA MET A 308 -6.10 -18.37 -3.83
C MET A 308 -5.02 -17.31 -4.05
N PHE A 309 -3.85 -17.46 -3.43
CA PHE A 309 -2.76 -16.52 -3.68
C PHE A 309 -2.32 -16.51 -5.15
N GLN A 310 -2.32 -17.68 -5.81
CA GLN A 310 -2.04 -17.75 -7.25
C GLN A 310 -3.14 -17.07 -8.09
N TYR A 311 -4.42 -17.24 -7.71
CA TYR A 311 -5.53 -16.57 -8.41
C TYR A 311 -5.49 -15.05 -8.24
N ILE A 312 -5.16 -14.55 -7.06
CA ILE A 312 -4.96 -13.13 -6.81
C ILE A 312 -3.83 -12.58 -7.71
N GLN A 313 -2.68 -13.25 -7.76
CA GLN A 313 -1.57 -12.85 -8.62
C GLN A 313 -1.98 -12.82 -10.10
N ASN A 314 -2.68 -13.85 -10.56
CA ASN A 314 -3.18 -13.93 -11.94
C ASN A 314 -4.19 -12.79 -12.23
N THR A 315 -5.08 -12.50 -11.30
CA THR A 315 -6.08 -11.43 -11.44
C THR A 315 -5.40 -10.07 -11.56
N VAL A 316 -4.44 -9.78 -10.69
CA VAL A 316 -3.68 -8.52 -10.72
C VAL A 316 -2.90 -8.39 -12.03
N ARG A 317 -2.22 -9.46 -12.46
CA ARG A 317 -1.48 -9.51 -13.74
C ARG A 317 -2.41 -9.25 -14.92
N ASN A 318 -3.53 -9.96 -15.00
CA ASN A 318 -4.48 -9.86 -16.11
C ASN A 318 -5.16 -8.49 -16.16
N ALA A 319 -5.35 -7.82 -15.02
CA ALA A 319 -5.82 -6.44 -14.94
C ALA A 319 -4.73 -5.40 -15.27
N GLY A 320 -3.48 -5.84 -15.51
CA GLY A 320 -2.32 -5.00 -15.83
C GLY A 320 -1.64 -4.36 -14.63
N GLY A 321 -1.82 -4.92 -13.43
CA GLY A 321 -1.05 -4.55 -12.26
C GLY A 321 0.40 -5.02 -12.35
N VAL A 322 1.27 -4.45 -11.54
CA VAL A 322 2.73 -4.67 -11.59
C VAL A 322 3.27 -5.44 -10.41
N GLY A 323 2.47 -5.69 -9.36
CA GLY A 323 2.95 -6.39 -8.18
C GLY A 323 1.88 -6.83 -7.21
N VAL A 324 2.25 -7.81 -6.39
CA VAL A 324 1.42 -8.36 -5.30
C VAL A 324 2.29 -8.61 -4.09
N PHE A 325 1.83 -8.15 -2.92
CA PHE A 325 2.46 -8.36 -1.63
C PHE A 325 1.54 -9.18 -0.74
N TYR A 326 2.06 -10.27 -0.21
CA TYR A 326 1.39 -11.01 0.85
C TYR A 326 1.59 -10.28 2.18
N TRP A 327 0.52 -9.98 2.91
CA TRP A 327 0.63 -9.28 4.17
C TRP A 327 0.90 -10.25 5.31
N GLU A 328 1.99 -10.00 6.03
CA GLU A 328 2.48 -10.75 7.19
C GLU A 328 2.61 -12.28 6.97
N PRO A 329 3.31 -12.71 5.90
CA PRO A 329 3.46 -14.13 5.60
C PRO A 329 4.19 -14.91 6.69
N THR A 330 4.89 -14.21 7.58
CA THR A 330 5.75 -14.79 8.63
C THR A 330 5.18 -14.62 10.03
N TRP A 331 4.02 -14.00 10.19
CA TRP A 331 3.45 -13.77 11.52
C TRP A 331 2.71 -15.02 12.00
N THR A 332 3.47 -15.92 12.59
CA THR A 332 2.97 -17.13 13.24
C THR A 332 2.75 -16.88 14.73
N ALA A 333 1.96 -17.71 15.40
CA ALA A 333 1.70 -17.61 16.83
C ALA A 333 3.01 -17.74 17.65
N VAL A 334 3.60 -16.60 18.00
CA VAL A 334 4.81 -16.51 18.83
C VAL A 334 4.47 -15.71 20.07
N ARG A 335 4.52 -16.36 21.22
CA ARG A 335 4.21 -15.67 22.49
C ARG A 335 5.04 -14.39 22.65
N GLY A 336 4.34 -13.28 22.87
CA GLY A 336 4.97 -11.97 23.01
C GLY A 336 5.08 -11.18 21.70
N ASN A 337 4.60 -11.72 20.59
CA ASN A 337 4.45 -11.00 19.31
C ASN A 337 2.97 -10.80 18.94
N GLY A 338 2.21 -10.32 19.92
CA GLY A 338 0.77 -10.16 19.80
C GLY A 338 0.34 -8.99 18.93
N TRP A 339 -0.96 -8.95 18.69
CA TRP A 339 -1.63 -7.99 17.80
C TRP A 339 -1.57 -6.54 18.29
N ASP A 340 -1.72 -6.33 19.61
CA ASP A 340 -1.72 -4.98 20.17
C ASP A 340 -0.29 -4.47 20.37
N PRO A 341 0.18 -3.47 19.58
CA PRO A 341 1.53 -2.93 19.74
C PRO A 341 1.76 -2.22 21.08
N GLN A 342 0.72 -1.91 21.83
CA GLN A 342 0.81 -1.36 23.19
C GLN A 342 0.91 -2.46 24.25
N ASN A 343 0.47 -3.68 23.94
CA ASN A 343 0.45 -4.82 24.87
C ASN A 343 0.75 -6.16 24.17
N MET A 344 1.84 -6.24 23.40
CA MET A 344 2.20 -7.45 22.63
C MET A 344 2.46 -8.69 23.48
N LEU A 345 2.75 -8.52 24.80
CA LEU A 345 2.94 -9.64 25.72
C LEU A 345 1.62 -10.20 26.23
N GLY A 346 0.59 -9.36 26.32
CA GLY A 346 -0.72 -9.69 26.88
C GLY A 346 -1.77 -10.05 25.83
N THR A 347 -1.47 -9.87 24.56
CA THR A 347 -2.33 -10.26 23.43
C THR A 347 -1.73 -11.39 22.63
N GLY A 348 -2.56 -12.22 21.99
CA GLY A 348 -2.15 -13.17 21.00
C GLY A 348 -2.04 -12.54 19.60
N ASP A 349 -1.91 -13.38 18.60
CA ASP A 349 -1.78 -13.02 17.20
C ASP A 349 -3.06 -13.34 16.42
N GLY A 350 -3.93 -12.35 16.25
CA GLY A 350 -5.17 -12.51 15.46
C GLY A 350 -4.94 -12.73 13.96
N TRP A 351 -3.70 -12.92 13.51
CA TRP A 351 -3.35 -13.18 12.10
C TRP A 351 -2.61 -14.50 11.88
N ASP A 352 -2.43 -15.29 12.90
CA ASP A 352 -1.60 -16.51 12.89
C ASP A 352 -2.08 -17.58 11.90
N ASN A 353 -3.38 -17.59 11.57
CA ASN A 353 -3.97 -18.47 10.59
C ASN A 353 -3.77 -18.01 9.13
N MET A 354 -3.25 -16.80 8.92
CA MET A 354 -2.99 -16.20 7.60
C MET A 354 -1.54 -16.35 7.15
N ALA A 355 -0.59 -16.63 8.06
CA ALA A 355 0.80 -16.83 7.71
C ALA A 355 0.96 -17.91 6.64
N VAL A 356 2.00 -17.80 5.81
CA VAL A 356 2.34 -18.87 4.85
C VAL A 356 3.20 -19.97 5.47
N PHE A 357 3.55 -19.79 6.74
CA PHE A 357 4.15 -20.83 7.59
C PHE A 357 3.09 -21.29 8.57
N ASN A 358 3.03 -22.59 8.82
CA ASN A 358 2.17 -23.10 9.88
C ASN A 358 2.73 -22.75 11.28
N TRP A 359 2.00 -23.11 12.32
CA TRP A 359 2.39 -22.84 13.71
C TRP A 359 3.67 -23.54 14.18
N SER A 360 4.15 -24.56 13.42
CA SER A 360 5.48 -25.14 13.61
C SER A 360 6.58 -24.43 12.80
N GLY A 361 6.25 -23.33 12.15
CA GLY A 361 7.18 -22.55 11.32
C GLY A 361 7.51 -23.17 9.96
N ARG A 362 6.78 -24.19 9.50
CA ARG A 362 7.04 -24.83 8.20
C ARG A 362 6.28 -24.14 7.08
N LEU A 363 6.99 -23.81 5.99
CA LEU A 363 6.43 -23.19 4.80
C LEU A 363 5.36 -24.07 4.15
N ASN A 364 4.25 -23.47 3.76
CA ASN A 364 3.27 -24.08 2.86
C ASN A 364 3.95 -24.46 1.53
N PRO A 365 3.99 -25.78 1.17
CA PRO A 365 4.75 -26.24 0.01
C PRO A 365 4.18 -25.75 -1.33
N GLY A 366 2.93 -25.29 -1.36
CA GLY A 366 2.26 -24.76 -2.54
C GLY A 366 2.47 -23.27 -2.78
N ILE A 367 2.92 -22.53 -1.77
CA ILE A 367 3.09 -21.08 -1.90
C ILE A 367 4.21 -20.71 -2.88
N ARG A 368 3.87 -19.85 -3.84
CA ARG A 368 4.81 -19.29 -4.82
C ARG A 368 4.44 -17.85 -5.15
N TRP A 369 5.47 -17.03 -5.25
CA TRP A 369 5.39 -15.74 -5.91
C TRP A 369 5.78 -15.93 -7.38
N SER A 370 4.90 -15.57 -8.30
CA SER A 370 5.09 -15.82 -9.73
C SER A 370 4.86 -14.55 -10.55
N SER A 371 5.79 -14.29 -11.49
CA SER A 371 5.74 -13.15 -12.43
C SER A 371 4.74 -13.34 -13.58
#